data_5816e2d05a75b70c5c7dd91c090021f9
#
_entry.id   5816e2d05a75b70c5c7dd91c090021f9
#
_cell.length_a   1.000
_cell.length_b   1.000
_cell.length_c   1.000
_cell.angle_alpha   90.00
_cell.angle_beta   90.00
_cell.angle_gamma   90.00
#
_symmetry.space_group_name_H-M   'P 1'
#
loop_
_entity.id
_entity.type
_entity.pdbx_description
1 polymer ?
#
loop_
_entity_poly.entity_id
_entity_poly.type
_entity_poly.pdbx_seq_one_letter_code
_entity_poly.pdbx_strand_id
1 'polypeptide(L)'
;MELSIIQHAKDKAPRQVTVDEVVELIKGDSWPAGYQPLVVAGAVVEGGLQKKNVRWLTGLAVVKLRIKREELRIKSEEVRGKMEDVRDDLHTRLCWTDQSGGMFVVFEYELNDGFGKEQQIRYYGKVQHFGMEYYARLTDCEADRTLVGVTIPVPLCHAPDVYYNPTSMPFMSADIAGKGKNSEGVRERISNWEEKVMTLDEIDDHLNRLVELRRNLITDRLEIRWLCDDIPRGLEPWTDFTDYEFSKLWRRLQRIKPVNEKHLQREIGSDFTPDFHPFRDYLDHLPPWNGETDHIAILAAGVTVAGGEKEQQSFCGCLKRWLVAMIAGWLSEDVINQTVLVFVGRQGIYKTTWFNSLLPPQLRRYFFTRPNVKKSDKDSYTAMTQYGLICCEELDSMTKGEMNSLKADITTAFFNYRKPYDRYTENHKHIASFCATGNHMKFLNDPTGTRRWLPFRVESILSPRDFPFDHDSIFAQAYTLYQEGYAYYFSEVEIEWLNERNKGFTVPNLEQQLVYRYFRKPVGEEQKEHVDAAMALQVISGNIASKLYPDQVDAAFAALGFEEATIDGMPGYLALRRKPEEVNALGRLMVLDAAEQKKT
;
A
#
# COMPACT_ATOMS: atom_id res chain seq x y z
N MET A 1 -41.69 8.15 31.22
CA MET A 1 -40.79 9.11 31.87
C MET A 1 -41.17 10.51 31.43
N GLU A 2 -41.41 11.42 32.38
CA GLU A 2 -41.83 12.77 32.12
C GLU A 2 -40.66 13.73 32.25
N LEU A 3 -40.52 14.67 31.31
CA LEU A 3 -39.52 15.73 31.26
C LEU A 3 -40.19 17.11 31.29
N SER A 4 -39.41 18.13 31.54
CA SER A 4 -39.93 19.51 31.41
C SER A 4 -39.37 20.17 30.14
N ILE A 5 -40.26 20.70 29.30
CA ILE A 5 -39.91 21.51 28.15
C ILE A 5 -40.31 22.96 28.38
N ILE A 6 -39.47 23.88 27.97
CA ILE A 6 -39.67 25.34 28.09
C ILE A 6 -39.33 26.02 26.78
N GLN A 7 -39.95 27.17 26.51
CA GLN A 7 -39.70 27.95 25.29
C GLN A 7 -38.44 28.82 25.42
N HIS A 8 -38.14 29.28 26.62
CA HIS A 8 -36.94 30.06 26.92
C HIS A 8 -36.55 29.95 28.41
N ALA A 9 -35.29 30.23 28.75
CA ALA A 9 -34.75 30.03 30.09
C ALA A 9 -35.45 30.82 31.24
N LYS A 10 -36.26 31.82 30.91
CA LYS A 10 -37.06 32.62 31.87
C LYS A 10 -38.50 32.15 31.99
N ASP A 11 -38.87 31.11 31.29
CA ASP A 11 -40.22 30.53 31.29
C ASP A 11 -40.58 30.08 32.74
N LYS A 12 -41.77 30.49 33.19
CA LYS A 12 -42.29 30.13 34.53
C LYS A 12 -43.33 29.00 34.46
N ALA A 13 -43.72 28.59 33.26
CA ALA A 13 -44.73 27.57 33.06
C ALA A 13 -44.20 26.44 32.16
N PRO A 14 -43.23 25.61 32.68
CA PRO A 14 -42.72 24.48 31.92
C PRO A 14 -43.84 23.51 31.59
N ARG A 15 -43.87 23.04 30.35
CA ARG A 15 -44.78 21.98 29.91
C ARG A 15 -44.15 20.63 30.25
N GLN A 16 -44.91 19.70 30.80
CA GLN A 16 -44.49 18.31 30.97
C GLN A 16 -44.69 17.56 29.65
N VAL A 17 -43.68 16.77 29.27
CA VAL A 17 -43.67 15.99 28.03
C VAL A 17 -43.03 14.64 28.31
N THR A 18 -43.35 13.65 27.51
CA THR A 18 -42.67 12.34 27.53
C THR A 18 -41.39 12.39 26.69
N VAL A 19 -40.50 11.39 26.88
CA VAL A 19 -39.31 11.25 26.01
C VAL A 19 -39.70 11.06 24.56
N ASP A 20 -40.76 10.28 24.30
CA ASP A 20 -41.29 10.06 22.95
C ASP A 20 -41.74 11.35 22.27
N GLU A 21 -42.45 12.23 22.99
CA GLU A 21 -42.82 13.55 22.48
C GLU A 21 -41.59 14.43 22.18
N VAL A 22 -40.53 14.34 22.97
CA VAL A 22 -39.26 15.04 22.70
C VAL A 22 -38.60 14.50 21.44
N VAL A 23 -38.59 13.19 21.22
CA VAL A 23 -38.07 12.56 20.01
C VAL A 23 -38.85 13.03 18.77
N GLU A 24 -40.18 13.06 18.85
CA GLU A 24 -41.03 13.54 17.75
C GLU A 24 -40.80 15.04 17.45
N LEU A 25 -40.56 15.84 18.48
CA LEU A 25 -40.21 17.26 18.32
C LEU A 25 -38.88 17.44 17.61
N ILE A 26 -37.86 16.59 17.92
CA ILE A 26 -36.54 16.66 17.27
C ILE A 26 -36.60 16.18 15.81
N LYS A 27 -37.44 15.20 15.51
CA LYS A 27 -37.64 14.65 14.14
C LYS A 27 -38.46 15.53 13.22
N GLY A 28 -39.33 16.41 13.76
CA GLY A 28 -40.28 17.19 13.02
C GLY A 28 -39.71 17.98 11.85
N ASP A 29 -40.48 18.09 10.74
CA ASP A 29 -39.98 18.57 9.44
C ASP A 29 -39.55 20.05 9.39
N SER A 30 -40.06 20.88 10.26
CA SER A 30 -39.64 22.29 10.38
C SER A 30 -40.08 22.94 11.67
N TRP A 31 -39.17 23.70 12.27
CA TRP A 31 -39.50 24.56 13.39
C TRP A 31 -39.72 26.01 12.90
N PRO A 32 -40.70 26.74 13.47
CA PRO A 32 -40.87 28.15 13.15
C PRO A 32 -39.56 28.93 13.36
N ALA A 33 -39.31 29.93 12.52
CA ALA A 33 -38.12 30.76 12.66
C ALA A 33 -38.05 31.39 14.05
N GLY A 34 -36.92 31.14 14.76
CA GLY A 34 -36.71 31.60 16.14
C GLY A 34 -37.31 30.73 17.24
N TYR A 35 -37.92 29.59 16.89
CA TYR A 35 -38.37 28.61 17.87
C TYR A 35 -37.24 27.62 18.19
N GLN A 36 -36.77 27.63 19.41
CA GLN A 36 -35.75 26.69 19.91
C GLN A 36 -36.12 26.26 21.32
N PRO A 37 -36.94 25.21 21.47
CA PRO A 37 -37.35 24.75 22.78
C PRO A 37 -36.14 24.16 23.55
N LEU A 38 -36.23 24.27 24.87
CA LEU A 38 -35.21 23.74 25.78
C LEU A 38 -35.82 22.62 26.59
N VAL A 39 -35.09 21.52 26.78
CA VAL A 39 -35.53 20.41 27.62
C VAL A 39 -34.70 20.35 28.91
N VAL A 40 -35.37 20.10 30.02
CA VAL A 40 -34.76 19.79 31.32
C VAL A 40 -34.86 18.27 31.50
N ALA A 41 -33.78 17.56 31.25
CA ALA A 41 -33.79 16.11 31.30
C ALA A 41 -33.73 15.57 32.74
N GLY A 42 -33.00 16.20 33.65
CA GLY A 42 -32.74 15.71 34.99
C GLY A 42 -33.90 15.83 35.97
N ALA A 43 -34.87 16.70 35.74
CA ALA A 43 -35.94 16.92 36.67
C ALA A 43 -37.23 17.45 36.03
N VAL A 44 -38.36 17.15 36.61
CA VAL A 44 -39.62 17.86 36.37
C VAL A 44 -39.66 19.09 37.31
N VAL A 45 -39.83 20.27 36.71
CA VAL A 45 -39.84 21.53 37.42
C VAL A 45 -41.20 22.20 37.28
N GLU A 46 -41.56 22.99 38.30
CA GLU A 46 -42.80 23.74 38.36
C GLU A 46 -42.52 25.18 38.79
N GLY A 47 -42.88 26.14 38.00
CA GLY A 47 -42.68 27.55 38.34
C GLY A 47 -41.30 28.13 38.03
N GLY A 48 -40.48 27.48 37.18
CA GLY A 48 -39.17 27.98 36.71
C GLY A 48 -37.97 27.14 37.12
N LEU A 49 -36.80 27.44 36.51
CA LEU A 49 -35.57 26.62 36.56
C LEU A 49 -34.73 26.74 37.84
N GLN A 50 -35.34 26.84 39.01
CA GLN A 50 -34.62 26.88 40.28
C GLN A 50 -34.69 25.53 41.01
N LYS A 51 -33.61 25.12 41.69
CA LYS A 51 -33.57 23.85 42.45
C LYS A 51 -34.73 23.67 43.42
N LYS A 52 -35.25 24.76 44.01
CA LYS A 52 -36.41 24.75 44.90
C LYS A 52 -37.70 24.34 44.17
N ASN A 53 -37.77 24.57 42.88
CA ASN A 53 -38.93 24.29 42.03
C ASN A 53 -38.90 22.89 41.42
N VAL A 54 -37.89 22.08 41.69
CA VAL A 54 -37.85 20.67 41.29
C VAL A 54 -38.97 19.92 41.98
N ARG A 55 -39.83 19.26 41.24
CA ARG A 55 -40.92 18.45 41.75
C ARG A 55 -40.48 17.05 42.04
N TRP A 56 -39.86 16.42 41.06
CA TRP A 56 -39.15 15.11 41.21
C TRP A 56 -38.02 15.02 40.20
N LEU A 57 -37.12 14.06 40.40
CA LEU A 57 -36.07 13.70 39.48
C LEU A 57 -36.55 12.64 38.48
N THR A 58 -36.08 12.73 37.28
CA THR A 58 -36.56 11.89 36.15
C THR A 58 -35.83 10.53 36.07
N GLY A 59 -34.67 10.36 36.71
CA GLY A 59 -33.77 9.24 36.47
C GLY A 59 -32.98 9.38 35.15
N LEU A 60 -33.07 10.54 34.48
CA LEU A 60 -32.29 10.84 33.28
C LEU A 60 -31.22 11.89 33.56
N ALA A 61 -30.07 11.74 32.95
CA ALA A 61 -29.02 12.75 32.93
C ALA A 61 -28.61 13.06 31.49
N VAL A 62 -28.15 14.29 31.27
CA VAL A 62 -27.69 14.75 29.97
C VAL A 62 -26.27 15.23 30.07
N VAL A 63 -25.47 14.91 29.06
CA VAL A 63 -24.13 15.42 28.86
C VAL A 63 -24.01 15.99 27.45
N LYS A 64 -23.15 17.01 27.30
CA LYS A 64 -22.77 17.54 26.00
C LYS A 64 -21.30 17.24 25.74
N LEU A 65 -21.03 16.66 24.58
CA LEU A 65 -19.67 16.40 24.08
C LEU A 65 -19.34 17.43 23.00
N ARG A 66 -18.10 17.87 22.95
CA ARG A 66 -17.58 18.78 21.92
C ARG A 66 -16.64 18.01 21.02
N ILE A 67 -16.94 17.96 19.74
CA ILE A 67 -16.04 17.44 18.72
C ILE A 67 -14.97 18.49 18.43
N LYS A 68 -13.70 18.12 18.39
CA LYS A 68 -12.59 19.05 18.15
C LYS A 68 -12.74 19.76 16.79
N ARG A 69 -12.50 21.09 16.76
CA ARG A 69 -12.70 21.92 15.55
C ARG A 69 -11.86 21.47 14.35
N GLU A 70 -10.74 20.78 14.57
CA GLU A 70 -9.89 20.23 13.52
C GLU A 70 -10.56 19.05 12.81
N GLU A 71 -11.30 18.25 13.55
CA GLU A 71 -12.04 17.08 13.05
C GLU A 71 -13.29 17.48 12.23
N LEU A 72 -13.94 18.59 12.59
CA LEU A 72 -15.09 19.13 11.85
C LEU A 72 -14.76 19.60 10.43
N ARG A 73 -13.47 19.87 10.13
CA ARG A 73 -13.02 20.30 8.80
C ARG A 73 -12.61 19.15 7.89
N ILE A 74 -12.40 17.95 8.43
CA ILE A 74 -11.71 16.88 7.70
C ILE A 74 -12.64 15.77 7.22
N LYS A 75 -13.72 15.39 7.86
CA LYS A 75 -14.66 14.39 7.28
C LYS A 75 -15.96 14.23 8.06
N SER A 76 -17.08 14.19 7.32
CA SER A 76 -18.39 13.73 7.79
C SER A 76 -18.42 12.27 8.31
N GLU A 77 -17.44 11.43 7.96
CA GLU A 77 -17.33 10.02 8.37
C GLU A 77 -16.84 9.85 9.81
N GLU A 78 -15.91 10.68 10.27
CA GLU A 78 -15.35 10.57 11.64
C GLU A 78 -16.35 11.03 12.70
N VAL A 79 -17.13 12.09 12.40
CA VAL A 79 -18.24 12.52 13.23
C VAL A 79 -19.34 11.45 13.26
N ARG A 80 -19.58 10.75 12.16
CA ARG A 80 -20.51 9.62 12.08
C ARG A 80 -20.06 8.45 12.96
N GLY A 81 -18.78 8.08 12.92
CA GLY A 81 -18.23 7.01 13.77
C GLY A 81 -18.44 7.29 15.26
N LYS A 82 -18.13 8.51 15.72
CA LYS A 82 -18.34 8.92 17.13
C LYS A 82 -19.81 8.93 17.56
N MET A 83 -20.72 9.23 16.62
CA MET A 83 -22.16 9.10 16.87
C MET A 83 -22.61 7.63 16.91
N GLU A 84 -22.03 6.78 16.11
CA GLU A 84 -22.32 5.34 16.12
C GLU A 84 -21.86 4.71 17.44
N ASP A 85 -20.70 5.09 17.98
CA ASP A 85 -20.22 4.65 19.29
C ASP A 85 -21.24 4.95 20.40
N VAL A 86 -21.82 6.16 20.39
CA VAL A 86 -22.84 6.56 21.38
C VAL A 86 -24.16 5.84 21.13
N ARG A 87 -24.56 5.61 19.89
CA ARG A 87 -25.80 4.90 19.54
C ARG A 87 -25.75 3.43 19.89
N ASP A 88 -24.58 2.81 19.78
CA ASP A 88 -24.37 1.40 20.10
C ASP A 88 -24.19 1.14 21.60
N ASP A 89 -24.06 2.21 22.41
CA ASP A 89 -23.94 2.10 23.87
C ASP A 89 -25.28 1.75 24.53
N LEU A 90 -25.26 0.73 25.40
CA LEU A 90 -26.45 0.20 26.06
C LEU A 90 -27.14 1.20 27.00
N HIS A 91 -26.40 2.18 27.52
CA HIS A 91 -26.89 3.17 28.49
C HIS A 91 -27.46 4.41 27.82
N THR A 92 -27.17 4.59 26.52
CA THR A 92 -27.65 5.75 25.76
C THR A 92 -29.14 5.65 25.50
N ARG A 93 -29.92 6.56 26.08
CA ARG A 93 -31.36 6.68 25.87
C ARG A 93 -31.70 7.49 24.64
N LEU A 94 -31.06 8.64 24.47
CA LEU A 94 -31.32 9.60 23.41
C LEU A 94 -30.02 10.30 23.04
N CYS A 95 -29.77 10.51 21.75
CA CYS A 95 -28.60 11.23 21.26
C CYS A 95 -28.95 12.05 20.03
N TRP A 96 -28.50 13.32 19.99
CA TRP A 96 -28.60 14.21 18.84
C TRP A 96 -27.44 15.18 18.76
N THR A 97 -27.24 15.79 17.60
CA THR A 97 -26.19 16.80 17.40
C THR A 97 -26.79 18.17 17.17
N ASP A 98 -26.12 19.23 17.62
CA ASP A 98 -26.45 20.61 17.29
C ASP A 98 -25.73 21.04 16.00
N GLN A 99 -26.15 22.18 15.43
CA GLN A 99 -25.56 22.74 14.20
C GLN A 99 -24.08 23.14 14.34
N SER A 100 -23.57 23.23 15.56
CA SER A 100 -22.17 23.56 15.85
C SER A 100 -21.28 22.31 16.01
N GLY A 101 -21.83 21.11 15.82
CA GLY A 101 -21.14 19.83 16.02
C GLY A 101 -21.06 19.37 17.48
N GLY A 102 -21.81 19.99 18.39
CA GLY A 102 -21.97 19.51 19.76
C GLY A 102 -22.92 18.31 19.79
N MET A 103 -22.53 17.24 20.46
CA MET A 103 -23.37 16.04 20.64
C MET A 103 -23.96 16.03 22.04
N PHE A 104 -25.28 15.88 22.12
CA PHE A 104 -26.01 15.71 23.37
C PHE A 104 -26.35 14.24 23.55
N VAL A 105 -26.06 13.72 24.73
CA VAL A 105 -26.33 12.33 25.11
C VAL A 105 -27.16 12.33 26.38
N VAL A 106 -28.33 11.71 26.33
CA VAL A 106 -29.20 11.46 27.49
C VAL A 106 -29.11 9.98 27.86
N PHE A 107 -28.86 9.72 29.11
CA PHE A 107 -28.75 8.37 29.63
C PHE A 107 -29.55 8.20 30.92
N GLU A 108 -29.90 6.96 31.23
CA GLU A 108 -30.62 6.60 32.45
C GLU A 108 -29.66 6.30 33.60
N TYR A 109 -30.11 6.59 34.82
CA TYR A 109 -29.43 6.20 36.05
C TYR A 109 -30.42 5.77 37.12
N GLU A 110 -29.98 4.91 38.01
CA GLU A 110 -30.76 4.42 39.13
C GLU A 110 -31.00 5.55 40.16
N LEU A 111 -32.29 5.85 40.47
CA LEU A 111 -32.67 6.73 41.56
C LEU A 111 -32.48 6.00 42.87
N ASN A 112 -31.88 6.67 43.86
CA ASN A 112 -31.72 6.08 45.19
C ASN A 112 -32.92 6.44 46.06
N ASP A 113 -33.81 5.51 46.27
CA ASP A 113 -35.06 5.71 47.04
C ASP A 113 -34.83 6.10 48.51
N GLY A 114 -33.64 5.83 49.04
CA GLY A 114 -33.27 6.23 50.41
C GLY A 114 -32.83 7.70 50.52
N PHE A 115 -32.71 8.45 49.42
CA PHE A 115 -32.25 9.82 49.42
C PHE A 115 -33.41 10.81 49.45
N GLY A 116 -33.34 11.79 50.38
CA GLY A 116 -34.20 12.94 50.33
C GLY A 116 -33.88 13.83 49.09
N LYS A 117 -34.82 14.72 48.70
CA LYS A 117 -34.74 15.57 47.52
C LYS A 117 -33.38 16.28 47.33
N GLU A 118 -32.85 16.88 48.41
CA GLU A 118 -31.56 17.58 48.34
C GLU A 118 -30.38 16.62 48.10
N GLN A 119 -30.44 15.44 48.67
CA GLN A 119 -29.42 14.41 48.48
C GLN A 119 -29.45 13.88 47.07
N GLN A 120 -30.64 13.68 46.52
CA GLN A 120 -30.81 13.26 45.12
C GLN A 120 -30.31 14.32 44.13
N ILE A 121 -30.53 15.62 44.40
CA ILE A 121 -29.98 16.71 43.58
C ILE A 121 -28.45 16.74 43.63
N ARG A 122 -27.84 16.48 44.79
CA ARG A 122 -26.38 16.35 44.90
C ARG A 122 -25.86 15.10 44.19
N TYR A 123 -26.60 13.99 44.27
CA TYR A 123 -26.27 12.76 43.61
C TYR A 123 -26.33 12.93 42.09
N TYR A 124 -27.30 13.64 41.54
CA TYR A 124 -27.37 13.99 40.14
C TYR A 124 -26.09 14.65 39.62
N GLY A 125 -25.47 15.54 40.39
CA GLY A 125 -24.21 16.16 40.02
C GLY A 125 -23.08 15.13 39.84
N LYS A 126 -23.04 14.07 40.69
CA LYS A 126 -22.08 12.95 40.55
C LYS A 126 -22.39 12.10 39.31
N VAL A 127 -23.66 11.81 39.08
CA VAL A 127 -24.13 11.07 37.89
C VAL A 127 -23.72 11.79 36.63
N GLN A 128 -23.95 13.08 36.54
CA GLN A 128 -23.63 13.88 35.39
C GLN A 128 -22.11 13.93 35.13
N HIS A 129 -21.32 14.09 36.18
CA HIS A 129 -19.87 14.06 36.10
C HIS A 129 -19.34 12.69 35.64
N PHE A 130 -19.92 11.61 36.15
CA PHE A 130 -19.63 10.25 35.69
C PHE A 130 -19.95 10.08 34.21
N GLY A 131 -21.15 10.47 33.78
CA GLY A 131 -21.55 10.41 32.37
C GLY A 131 -20.63 11.23 31.45
N MET A 132 -20.18 12.43 31.89
CA MET A 132 -19.20 13.22 31.15
C MET A 132 -17.90 12.48 30.92
N GLU A 133 -17.36 11.83 31.96
CA GLU A 133 -16.12 11.06 31.83
C GLU A 133 -16.32 9.79 31.01
N TYR A 134 -17.45 9.12 31.17
CA TYR A 134 -17.78 7.90 30.45
C TYR A 134 -17.88 8.15 28.95
N TYR A 135 -18.77 9.05 28.53
CA TYR A 135 -18.98 9.34 27.10
C TYR A 135 -17.82 10.08 26.44
N ALA A 136 -17.08 10.89 27.20
CA ALA A 136 -15.84 11.50 26.69
C ALA A 136 -14.78 10.45 26.35
N ARG A 137 -14.68 9.38 27.14
CA ARG A 137 -13.77 8.26 26.85
C ARG A 137 -14.28 7.38 25.71
N LEU A 138 -15.58 7.13 25.67
CA LEU A 138 -16.21 6.30 24.62
C LEU A 138 -15.99 6.89 23.22
N THR A 139 -16.05 8.22 23.10
CA THR A 139 -16.01 8.94 21.82
C THR A 139 -14.70 9.66 21.53
N ASP A 140 -13.76 9.67 22.47
CA ASP A 140 -12.55 10.54 22.46
C ASP A 140 -12.89 12.03 22.23
N CYS A 141 -14.04 12.47 22.76
CA CYS A 141 -14.49 13.86 22.71
C CYS A 141 -14.26 14.57 24.05
N GLU A 142 -14.24 15.91 24.03
CA GLU A 142 -14.22 16.70 25.25
C GLU A 142 -15.64 16.92 25.78
N ALA A 143 -15.87 16.66 27.09
CA ALA A 143 -17.13 16.95 27.71
C ALA A 143 -17.27 18.46 28.03
N ASP A 144 -18.43 19.03 27.71
CA ASP A 144 -18.77 20.42 28.05
C ASP A 144 -19.16 20.53 29.52
N ARG A 145 -18.26 21.01 30.34
CA ARG A 145 -18.44 21.16 31.78
C ARG A 145 -19.32 22.34 32.20
N THR A 146 -19.81 23.14 31.24
CA THR A 146 -20.69 24.29 31.53
C THR A 146 -22.15 23.87 31.73
N LEU A 147 -22.55 22.70 31.26
CA LEU A 147 -23.91 22.18 31.36
C LEU A 147 -24.08 21.23 32.58
N VAL A 148 -23.75 21.71 33.77
CA VAL A 148 -23.83 20.89 34.99
C VAL A 148 -24.95 21.36 35.91
N GLY A 149 -25.94 20.53 36.14
CA GLY A 149 -27.02 20.78 37.10
C GLY A 149 -28.38 20.20 36.68
N VAL A 150 -29.15 19.79 37.66
CA VAL A 150 -30.42 19.08 37.47
C VAL A 150 -31.50 19.90 36.77
N THR A 151 -31.42 21.21 36.86
CA THR A 151 -32.38 22.16 36.23
C THR A 151 -31.78 22.93 35.05
N ILE A 152 -30.63 22.51 34.53
CA ILE A 152 -29.99 23.14 33.36
C ILE A 152 -30.78 22.73 32.12
N PRO A 153 -31.32 23.71 31.38
CA PRO A 153 -32.02 23.45 30.15
C PRO A 153 -31.03 23.20 29.01
N VAL A 154 -31.34 22.23 28.19
CA VAL A 154 -30.57 21.85 27.01
C VAL A 154 -31.34 22.20 25.75
N PRO A 155 -30.73 22.88 24.75
CA PRO A 155 -31.42 23.23 23.53
C PRO A 155 -31.72 21.99 22.69
N LEU A 156 -32.97 21.89 22.23
CA LEU A 156 -33.35 20.92 21.20
C LEU A 156 -33.04 21.52 19.83
N CYS A 157 -32.63 20.70 18.92
CA CYS A 157 -32.34 21.06 17.55
C CYS A 157 -33.10 20.10 16.61
N HIS A 158 -33.49 20.57 15.45
CA HIS A 158 -33.99 19.64 14.43
C HIS A 158 -32.88 18.70 13.99
N ALA A 159 -33.07 17.41 14.19
CA ALA A 159 -32.13 16.34 13.86
C ALA A 159 -32.93 15.12 13.40
N PRO A 160 -33.16 14.94 12.09
CA PRO A 160 -33.94 13.83 11.58
C PRO A 160 -33.31 12.45 11.87
N ASP A 161 -32.02 12.44 12.17
CA ASP A 161 -31.23 11.26 12.51
C ASP A 161 -31.06 11.04 14.03
N VAL A 162 -31.91 11.68 14.85
CA VAL A 162 -31.90 11.50 16.30
C VAL A 162 -32.00 10.00 16.67
N TYR A 163 -31.10 9.57 17.53
CA TYR A 163 -31.13 8.20 18.06
C TYR A 163 -32.01 8.13 19.30
N TYR A 164 -32.84 7.10 19.39
CA TYR A 164 -33.68 6.82 20.54
C TYR A 164 -33.73 5.32 20.85
N ASN A 165 -33.36 4.95 22.06
CA ASN A 165 -33.41 3.58 22.58
C ASN A 165 -34.39 3.47 23.78
N PRO A 166 -35.62 2.99 23.59
CA PRO A 166 -36.60 2.86 24.68
C PRO A 166 -36.23 1.76 25.70
N THR A 167 -35.24 0.94 25.41
CA THR A 167 -34.81 -0.18 26.24
C THR A 167 -33.40 0.01 26.81
N SER A 168 -32.94 1.28 26.90
CA SER A 168 -31.63 1.60 27.48
C SER A 168 -31.54 1.12 28.93
N MET A 169 -30.34 0.71 29.31
CA MET A 169 -30.05 0.23 30.67
C MET A 169 -29.61 1.40 31.55
N PRO A 170 -30.18 1.57 32.77
CA PRO A 170 -29.72 2.61 33.69
C PRO A 170 -28.32 2.30 34.21
N PHE A 171 -27.50 3.34 34.41
CA PHE A 171 -26.29 3.20 35.21
C PHE A 171 -26.67 2.98 36.68
N MET A 172 -26.14 1.93 37.27
CA MET A 172 -26.42 1.58 38.65
C MET A 172 -25.66 2.50 39.62
N SER A 173 -26.18 2.66 40.82
CA SER A 173 -25.54 3.45 41.88
C SER A 173 -24.10 2.99 42.17
N ALA A 174 -23.80 1.70 41.99
CA ALA A 174 -22.47 1.12 42.14
C ALA A 174 -21.48 1.64 41.07
N ASP A 175 -21.93 1.83 39.81
CA ASP A 175 -21.10 2.32 38.72
C ASP A 175 -20.67 3.77 38.97
N ILE A 176 -21.59 4.57 39.52
CA ILE A 176 -21.42 5.99 39.76
C ILE A 176 -20.56 6.27 41.02
N ALA A 177 -20.58 5.40 42.02
CA ALA A 177 -19.86 5.52 43.29
C ALA A 177 -18.34 5.26 43.16
N GLY A 178 -17.83 4.82 42.03
CA GLY A 178 -16.46 4.32 41.82
C GLY A 178 -15.27 5.26 42.05
N LYS A 179 -15.44 6.46 42.61
CA LYS A 179 -14.33 7.40 42.96
C LYS A 179 -14.33 7.87 44.44
N GLY A 180 -14.61 6.97 45.37
CA GLY A 180 -14.38 7.22 46.79
C GLY A 180 -13.12 6.48 47.26
N LYS A 181 -12.18 7.20 47.87
CA LYS A 181 -10.95 6.66 48.48
C LYS A 181 -11.24 5.57 49.53
N ASN A 182 -11.32 4.31 49.13
CA ASN A 182 -11.15 3.17 50.02
C ASN A 182 -10.56 2.00 49.18
N SER A 183 -9.32 1.68 49.48
CA SER A 183 -8.46 0.75 48.73
C SER A 183 -8.81 -0.74 48.81
N GLU A 184 -9.74 -1.17 49.67
CA GLU A 184 -10.16 -2.58 49.76
C GLU A 184 -11.34 -2.93 48.84
N GLY A 185 -12.32 -2.04 48.70
CA GLY A 185 -13.43 -2.22 47.73
C GLY A 185 -13.02 -2.07 46.26
N VAL A 186 -11.84 -1.50 45.98
CA VAL A 186 -11.28 -1.36 44.65
C VAL A 186 -10.67 -2.69 44.16
N ARG A 187 -10.09 -3.50 45.03
CA ARG A 187 -9.53 -4.82 44.69
C ARG A 187 -10.62 -5.85 44.34
N GLU A 188 -11.72 -5.89 45.09
CA GLU A 188 -12.87 -6.74 44.76
C GLU A 188 -13.61 -6.33 43.47
N ARG A 189 -13.60 -5.03 43.13
CA ARG A 189 -14.23 -4.50 41.93
C ARG A 189 -13.34 -4.63 40.70
N ILE A 190 -12.03 -4.58 40.87
CA ILE A 190 -11.08 -4.89 39.79
C ILE A 190 -11.21 -6.38 39.41
N SER A 191 -11.34 -7.28 40.39
CA SER A 191 -11.59 -8.71 40.11
C SER A 191 -12.94 -8.94 39.41
N ASN A 192 -14.01 -8.24 39.82
CA ASN A 192 -15.31 -8.31 39.15
C ASN A 192 -15.34 -7.63 37.76
N TRP A 193 -14.42 -6.72 37.49
CA TRP A 193 -14.24 -6.10 36.18
C TRP A 193 -13.40 -6.99 35.26
N GLU A 194 -12.36 -7.63 35.80
CA GLU A 194 -11.57 -8.64 35.13
C GLU A 194 -12.41 -9.87 34.77
N GLU A 195 -13.41 -10.26 35.57
CA GLU A 195 -14.39 -11.30 35.21
C GLU A 195 -15.38 -10.87 34.12
N LYS A 196 -15.61 -9.56 33.91
CA LYS A 196 -16.56 -9.04 32.91
C LYS A 196 -15.94 -8.77 31.54
N VAL A 197 -14.63 -8.53 31.48
CA VAL A 197 -13.91 -8.30 30.22
C VAL A 197 -13.30 -9.62 29.74
N MET A 198 -13.24 -9.83 28.44
CA MET A 198 -12.58 -11.01 27.90
C MET A 198 -11.12 -11.07 28.34
N THR A 199 -10.70 -12.22 28.84
CA THR A 199 -9.29 -12.55 29.07
C THR A 199 -8.60 -12.82 27.72
N LEU A 200 -7.27 -12.86 27.68
CA LEU A 200 -6.52 -13.20 26.48
C LEU A 200 -6.92 -14.58 25.94
N ASP A 201 -7.01 -15.59 26.83
CA ASP A 201 -7.42 -16.95 26.45
C ASP A 201 -8.82 -16.98 25.82
N GLU A 202 -9.77 -16.20 26.34
CA GLU A 202 -11.11 -16.07 25.76
C GLU A 202 -11.09 -15.36 24.40
N ILE A 203 -10.21 -14.34 24.23
CA ILE A 203 -10.01 -13.66 22.95
C ILE A 203 -9.50 -14.66 21.93
N ASP A 204 -8.48 -15.45 22.25
CA ASP A 204 -7.88 -16.44 21.39
C ASP A 204 -8.89 -17.52 20.96
N ASP A 205 -9.66 -18.03 21.93
CA ASP A 205 -10.72 -19.01 21.66
C ASP A 205 -11.77 -18.48 20.67
N HIS A 206 -12.16 -17.22 20.82
CA HIS A 206 -13.13 -16.60 19.93
C HIS A 206 -12.52 -16.22 18.58
N LEU A 207 -11.29 -15.75 18.53
CA LEU A 207 -10.57 -15.47 17.28
C LEU A 207 -10.47 -16.75 16.46
N ASN A 208 -10.02 -17.86 17.04
CA ASN A 208 -9.87 -19.15 16.37
C ASN A 208 -11.21 -19.73 15.81
N ARG A 209 -12.35 -19.27 16.36
CA ARG A 209 -13.69 -19.67 15.86
C ARG A 209 -14.22 -18.75 14.76
N LEU A 210 -13.82 -17.48 14.77
CA LEU A 210 -14.40 -16.45 13.89
C LEU A 210 -13.55 -16.20 12.65
N VAL A 211 -12.22 -16.28 12.78
CA VAL A 211 -11.28 -15.88 11.74
C VAL A 211 -10.04 -16.75 11.73
N GLU A 212 -9.37 -16.75 10.60
CA GLU A 212 -7.95 -17.11 10.49
C GLU A 212 -7.16 -15.84 10.17
N LEU A 213 -6.04 -15.67 10.84
CA LEU A 213 -5.13 -14.53 10.66
C LEU A 213 -3.77 -15.05 10.21
N ARG A 214 -3.06 -14.25 9.42
CA ARG A 214 -1.66 -14.50 9.08
C ARG A 214 -0.94 -13.19 8.79
N ARG A 215 0.35 -13.14 9.07
CA ARG A 215 1.21 -12.01 8.73
C ARG A 215 1.97 -12.30 7.44
N ASN A 216 1.68 -11.57 6.39
CA ASN A 216 2.36 -11.68 5.12
C ASN A 216 3.75 -11.04 5.21
N LEU A 217 4.80 -11.86 5.17
CA LEU A 217 6.20 -11.42 5.33
C LEU A 217 6.70 -10.54 4.18
N ILE A 218 6.04 -10.57 3.01
CA ILE A 218 6.44 -9.78 1.85
C ILE A 218 5.87 -8.37 1.93
N THR A 219 4.58 -8.25 2.20
CA THR A 219 3.91 -6.94 2.30
C THR A 219 3.98 -6.36 3.70
N ASP A 220 4.35 -7.19 4.68
CA ASP A 220 4.33 -6.90 6.12
C ASP A 220 2.94 -6.45 6.59
N ARG A 221 1.92 -7.01 6.00
CA ARG A 221 0.51 -6.75 6.33
C ARG A 221 -0.11 -7.99 6.94
N LEU A 222 -1.04 -7.74 7.83
CA LEU A 222 -1.92 -8.79 8.31
C LEU A 222 -2.96 -9.11 7.23
N GLU A 223 -3.28 -10.37 7.10
CA GLU A 223 -4.34 -10.89 6.25
C GLU A 223 -5.34 -11.66 7.10
N ILE A 224 -6.62 -11.55 6.74
CA ILE A 224 -7.74 -12.20 7.44
C ILE A 224 -8.55 -13.05 6.47
N ARG A 225 -9.03 -14.17 7.00
CA ARG A 225 -10.05 -15.01 6.39
C ARG A 225 -11.16 -15.23 7.41
N TRP A 226 -12.38 -14.84 7.07
CA TRP A 226 -13.54 -15.05 7.92
C TRP A 226 -14.01 -16.51 7.82
N LEU A 227 -14.22 -17.16 8.95
CA LEU A 227 -14.79 -18.51 8.99
C LEU A 227 -16.33 -18.39 8.98
N CYS A 228 -16.96 -18.96 7.96
CA CYS A 228 -18.41 -19.00 7.81
C CYS A 228 -18.88 -20.45 7.90
N ASP A 229 -19.99 -20.68 8.63
CA ASP A 229 -20.54 -22.03 8.79
C ASP A 229 -21.05 -22.64 7.46
N ASP A 230 -21.41 -21.78 6.50
CA ASP A 230 -21.98 -22.15 5.20
C ASP A 230 -20.94 -22.48 4.12
N ILE A 231 -19.65 -22.21 4.37
CA ILE A 231 -18.54 -22.44 3.42
C ILE A 231 -17.54 -23.40 4.07
N PRO A 232 -17.12 -24.48 3.38
CA PRO A 232 -16.05 -25.33 3.90
C PRO A 232 -14.80 -24.53 4.24
N ARG A 233 -14.21 -24.80 5.40
CA ARG A 233 -12.99 -24.12 5.86
C ARG A 233 -11.90 -24.19 4.79
N GLY A 234 -11.28 -23.08 4.49
CA GLY A 234 -10.18 -22.97 3.53
C GLY A 234 -10.58 -22.53 2.12
N LEU A 235 -11.87 -22.41 1.83
CA LEU A 235 -12.36 -21.90 0.53
C LEU A 235 -12.66 -20.40 0.55
N GLU A 236 -12.80 -19.78 1.72
CA GLU A 236 -12.96 -18.32 1.83
C GLU A 236 -11.69 -17.60 1.36
N PRO A 237 -11.83 -16.47 0.67
CA PRO A 237 -10.68 -15.71 0.21
C PRO A 237 -9.97 -15.03 1.38
N TRP A 238 -8.63 -15.00 1.33
CA TRP A 238 -7.83 -14.14 2.16
C TRP A 238 -7.94 -12.69 1.68
N THR A 239 -8.13 -11.77 2.62
CA THR A 239 -8.20 -10.32 2.36
C THR A 239 -7.24 -9.58 3.28
N ASP A 240 -6.83 -8.36 2.89
CA ASP A 240 -6.01 -7.53 3.75
C ASP A 240 -6.79 -7.15 5.01
N PHE A 241 -6.14 -7.26 6.18
CA PHE A 241 -6.72 -6.88 7.47
C PHE A 241 -6.65 -5.36 7.61
N THR A 242 -7.74 -4.70 7.30
CA THR A 242 -7.90 -3.24 7.34
C THR A 242 -8.53 -2.78 8.66
N ASP A 243 -8.53 -1.47 8.94
CA ASP A 243 -9.25 -0.88 10.08
C ASP A 243 -10.74 -1.25 10.07
N TYR A 244 -11.33 -1.39 8.88
CA TYR A 244 -12.70 -1.88 8.74
C TYR A 244 -12.87 -3.32 9.24
N GLU A 245 -11.96 -4.22 8.85
CA GLU A 245 -12.00 -5.62 9.30
C GLU A 245 -11.72 -5.72 10.79
N PHE A 246 -10.81 -4.88 11.32
CA PHE A 246 -10.59 -4.78 12.77
C PHE A 246 -11.86 -4.35 13.51
N SER A 247 -12.50 -3.28 13.06
CA SER A 247 -13.75 -2.77 13.67
C SER A 247 -14.89 -3.81 13.62
N LYS A 248 -15.00 -4.53 12.51
CA LYS A 248 -15.97 -5.62 12.34
C LYS A 248 -15.71 -6.78 13.31
N LEU A 249 -14.44 -7.15 13.49
CA LEU A 249 -14.02 -8.20 14.43
C LEU A 249 -14.28 -7.77 15.87
N TRP A 250 -13.81 -6.57 16.25
CA TRP A 250 -14.05 -5.99 17.56
C TRP A 250 -15.54 -5.95 17.91
N ARG A 251 -16.39 -5.48 16.99
CA ARG A 251 -17.85 -5.44 17.17
C ARG A 251 -18.48 -6.82 17.36
N ARG A 252 -17.98 -7.85 16.68
CA ARG A 252 -18.48 -9.22 16.86
C ARG A 252 -18.11 -9.77 18.24
N LEU A 253 -16.87 -9.57 18.67
CA LEU A 253 -16.39 -9.96 20.00
C LEU A 253 -17.15 -9.21 21.10
N GLN A 254 -17.32 -7.91 20.95
CA GLN A 254 -18.04 -7.04 21.89
C GLN A 254 -19.49 -7.48 22.14
N ARG A 255 -20.14 -8.13 21.16
CA ARG A 255 -21.48 -8.70 21.32
C ARG A 255 -21.52 -9.98 22.13
N ILE A 256 -20.40 -10.66 22.26
CA ILE A 256 -20.28 -11.89 23.04
C ILE A 256 -19.94 -11.53 24.49
N LYS A 257 -18.88 -10.74 24.67
CA LYS A 257 -18.41 -10.26 25.97
C LYS A 257 -17.57 -8.99 25.74
N PRO A 258 -17.62 -7.99 26.61
CA PRO A 258 -16.78 -6.80 26.46
C PRO A 258 -15.30 -7.13 26.24
N VAL A 259 -14.68 -6.52 25.24
CA VAL A 259 -13.27 -6.73 24.90
C VAL A 259 -12.52 -5.41 24.91
N ASN A 260 -11.31 -5.40 25.48
CA ASN A 260 -10.43 -4.25 25.44
C ASN A 260 -9.75 -4.18 24.06
N GLU A 261 -10.01 -3.11 23.33
CA GLU A 261 -9.47 -2.88 21.99
C GLU A 261 -7.94 -2.98 21.93
N LYS A 262 -7.24 -2.37 22.89
CA LYS A 262 -5.76 -2.42 22.94
C LYS A 262 -5.23 -3.83 23.20
N HIS A 263 -5.95 -4.64 23.97
CA HIS A 263 -5.57 -6.04 24.19
C HIS A 263 -5.77 -6.83 22.89
N LEU A 264 -6.91 -6.65 22.24
CA LEU A 264 -7.18 -7.29 20.93
C LEU A 264 -6.14 -6.89 19.88
N GLN A 265 -5.78 -5.59 19.78
CA GLN A 265 -4.72 -5.13 18.85
C GLN A 265 -3.37 -5.77 19.14
N ARG A 266 -3.00 -5.89 20.42
CA ARG A 266 -1.74 -6.51 20.84
C ARG A 266 -1.73 -8.01 20.54
N GLU A 267 -2.85 -8.69 20.80
CA GLU A 267 -2.99 -10.12 20.55
C GLU A 267 -2.86 -10.42 19.05
N ILE A 268 -3.62 -9.71 18.21
CA ILE A 268 -3.52 -9.83 16.74
C ILE A 268 -2.13 -9.49 16.22
N GLY A 269 -1.42 -8.56 16.86
CA GLY A 269 -0.06 -8.16 16.50
C GLY A 269 1.05 -8.98 17.14
N SER A 270 0.71 -10.06 17.86
CA SER A 270 1.65 -10.95 18.54
C SER A 270 1.96 -12.21 17.72
N ASP A 271 2.57 -13.20 18.35
CA ASP A 271 2.81 -14.54 17.82
C ASP A 271 1.53 -15.39 17.69
N PHE A 272 0.39 -14.90 18.15
CA PHE A 272 -0.93 -15.46 17.83
C PHE A 272 -1.16 -15.50 16.31
N THR A 273 -0.66 -14.50 15.58
CA THR A 273 -0.79 -14.43 14.12
C THR A 273 0.45 -15.02 13.44
N PRO A 274 0.35 -16.22 12.83
CA PRO A 274 1.49 -16.89 12.24
C PRO A 274 2.05 -16.13 11.02
N ASP A 275 3.36 -16.25 10.84
CA ASP A 275 4.05 -15.75 9.67
C ASP A 275 3.69 -16.55 8.42
N PHE A 276 3.47 -15.84 7.32
CA PHE A 276 3.13 -16.40 6.03
C PHE A 276 4.04 -15.84 4.93
N HIS A 277 4.75 -16.72 4.26
CA HIS A 277 5.59 -16.36 3.11
C HIS A 277 4.92 -16.83 1.81
N PRO A 278 4.26 -15.96 1.05
CA PRO A 278 3.41 -16.36 -0.08
C PRO A 278 4.12 -17.13 -1.19
N PHE A 279 5.36 -16.78 -1.49
CA PHE A 279 6.12 -17.49 -2.51
C PHE A 279 6.58 -18.88 -2.05
N ARG A 280 7.00 -19.01 -0.81
CA ARG A 280 7.39 -20.29 -0.23
C ARG A 280 6.18 -21.22 -0.12
N ASP A 281 5.08 -20.71 0.40
CA ASP A 281 3.82 -21.46 0.52
C ASP A 281 3.35 -22.00 -0.83
N TYR A 282 3.36 -21.15 -1.87
CA TYR A 282 3.00 -21.59 -3.21
C TYR A 282 3.94 -22.70 -3.72
N LEU A 283 5.27 -22.51 -3.61
CA LEU A 283 6.26 -23.44 -4.14
C LEU A 283 6.26 -24.78 -3.40
N ASP A 284 6.08 -24.78 -2.08
CA ASP A 284 6.07 -25.98 -1.25
C ASP A 284 4.82 -26.85 -1.46
N HIS A 285 3.72 -26.27 -1.98
CA HIS A 285 2.48 -26.99 -2.32
C HIS A 285 2.41 -27.44 -3.79
N LEU A 286 3.44 -27.16 -4.60
CA LEU A 286 3.46 -27.61 -5.99
C LEU A 286 3.64 -29.14 -6.10
N PRO A 287 3.01 -29.77 -7.10
CA PRO A 287 3.31 -31.15 -7.42
C PRO A 287 4.78 -31.27 -7.85
N PRO A 288 5.48 -32.37 -7.49
CA PRO A 288 6.88 -32.55 -7.87
C PRO A 288 7.00 -32.63 -9.40
N TRP A 289 8.04 -31.98 -9.94
CA TRP A 289 8.36 -32.10 -11.37
C TRP A 289 8.84 -33.53 -11.69
N ASN A 290 8.35 -34.09 -12.81
CA ASN A 290 8.66 -35.47 -13.21
C ASN A 290 10.07 -35.67 -13.79
N GLY A 291 10.84 -34.58 -14.04
CA GLY A 291 12.16 -34.62 -14.65
C GLY A 291 12.19 -34.89 -16.17
N GLU A 292 11.06 -35.19 -16.81
CA GLU A 292 10.99 -35.57 -18.21
C GLU A 292 10.54 -34.43 -19.12
N THR A 293 9.47 -33.74 -18.75
CA THR A 293 8.87 -32.68 -19.57
C THR A 293 9.53 -31.33 -19.25
N ASP A 294 10.08 -30.66 -20.26
CA ASP A 294 10.62 -29.31 -20.12
C ASP A 294 9.50 -28.26 -20.29
N HIS A 295 8.77 -27.99 -19.22
CA HIS A 295 7.66 -27.03 -19.19
C HIS A 295 8.12 -25.59 -19.47
N ILE A 296 9.36 -25.24 -19.10
CA ILE A 296 9.95 -23.93 -19.40
C ILE A 296 10.23 -23.80 -20.90
N ALA A 297 10.67 -24.89 -21.54
CA ALA A 297 10.84 -24.90 -23.00
C ALA A 297 9.48 -24.77 -23.74
N ILE A 298 8.42 -25.39 -23.22
CA ILE A 298 7.06 -25.23 -23.74
C ILE A 298 6.59 -23.77 -23.59
N LEU A 299 6.82 -23.14 -22.44
CA LEU A 299 6.54 -21.73 -22.25
C LEU A 299 7.32 -20.84 -23.23
N ALA A 300 8.63 -21.15 -23.42
CA ALA A 300 9.48 -20.41 -24.37
C ALA A 300 9.03 -20.56 -25.81
N ALA A 301 8.53 -21.74 -26.21
CA ALA A 301 8.00 -21.98 -27.56
C ALA A 301 6.76 -21.14 -27.90
N GLY A 302 6.05 -20.64 -26.88
CA GLY A 302 4.96 -19.67 -27.06
C GLY A 302 5.41 -18.27 -27.48
N VAL A 303 6.72 -17.99 -27.51
CA VAL A 303 7.33 -16.72 -27.91
C VAL A 303 8.29 -16.97 -29.07
N THR A 304 8.00 -16.46 -30.26
CA THR A 304 8.90 -16.54 -31.40
C THR A 304 9.87 -15.37 -31.38
N VAL A 305 11.17 -15.67 -31.29
CA VAL A 305 12.23 -14.64 -31.33
C VAL A 305 12.89 -14.60 -32.72
N ALA A 306 13.29 -13.42 -33.18
CA ALA A 306 14.01 -13.23 -34.42
C ALA A 306 15.44 -13.77 -34.29
N GLY A 307 15.95 -14.35 -35.38
CA GLY A 307 17.32 -14.91 -35.41
C GLY A 307 17.36 -16.42 -35.58
N GLY A 308 16.19 -17.04 -35.73
CA GLY A 308 16.07 -18.48 -36.03
C GLY A 308 16.30 -19.37 -34.80
N GLU A 309 16.53 -20.65 -35.08
CA GLU A 309 16.57 -21.70 -34.04
C GLU A 309 17.62 -21.46 -32.95
N LYS A 310 18.81 -20.98 -33.33
CA LYS A 310 19.90 -20.69 -32.37
C LYS A 310 19.50 -19.61 -31.37
N GLU A 311 18.82 -18.57 -31.84
CA GLU A 311 18.36 -17.48 -30.96
C GLU A 311 17.18 -17.95 -30.09
N GLN A 312 16.30 -18.81 -30.60
CA GLN A 312 15.23 -19.45 -29.84
C GLN A 312 15.77 -20.32 -28.71
N GLN A 313 16.84 -21.09 -28.95
CA GLN A 313 17.51 -21.90 -27.93
C GLN A 313 18.16 -20.99 -26.88
N SER A 314 18.81 -19.89 -27.30
CA SER A 314 19.37 -18.90 -26.39
C SER A 314 18.29 -18.26 -25.51
N PHE A 315 17.13 -17.95 -26.08
CA PHE A 315 15.99 -17.45 -25.34
C PHE A 315 15.50 -18.45 -24.28
N CYS A 316 15.30 -19.69 -24.65
CA CYS A 316 14.89 -20.75 -23.72
C CYS A 316 15.88 -20.89 -22.54
N GLY A 317 17.19 -20.92 -22.84
CA GLY A 317 18.24 -21.01 -21.81
C GLY A 317 18.27 -19.80 -20.87
N CYS A 318 18.15 -18.58 -21.43
CA CYS A 318 18.06 -17.36 -20.64
C CYS A 318 16.79 -17.29 -19.79
N LEU A 319 15.64 -17.67 -20.34
CA LEU A 319 14.36 -17.73 -19.62
C LEU A 319 14.44 -18.71 -18.44
N LYS A 320 15.01 -19.90 -18.66
CA LYS A 320 15.19 -20.90 -17.60
C LYS A 320 16.03 -20.36 -16.45
N ARG A 321 17.18 -19.76 -16.75
CA ARG A 321 18.05 -19.15 -15.72
C ARG A 321 17.36 -18.01 -14.99
N TRP A 322 16.67 -17.16 -15.73
CA TRP A 322 15.97 -16.00 -15.17
C TRP A 322 14.83 -16.42 -14.23
N LEU A 323 14.07 -17.47 -14.56
CA LEU A 323 13.02 -18.04 -13.72
C LEU A 323 13.61 -18.67 -12.45
N VAL A 324 14.69 -19.44 -12.56
CA VAL A 324 15.36 -20.03 -11.39
C VAL A 324 15.96 -18.95 -10.50
N ALA A 325 16.57 -17.91 -11.09
CA ALA A 325 17.07 -16.74 -10.34
C ALA A 325 15.95 -15.97 -9.62
N MET A 326 14.76 -15.91 -10.20
CA MET A 326 13.59 -15.30 -9.58
C MET A 326 13.17 -16.09 -8.34
N ILE A 327 13.08 -17.40 -8.41
CA ILE A 327 12.79 -18.27 -7.26
C ILE A 327 13.89 -18.13 -6.19
N ALA A 328 15.16 -18.17 -6.58
CA ALA A 328 16.27 -17.95 -5.67
C ALA A 328 16.16 -16.60 -4.94
N GLY A 329 15.81 -15.53 -5.65
CA GLY A 329 15.58 -14.20 -5.09
C GLY A 329 14.42 -14.16 -4.11
N TRP A 330 13.37 -14.94 -4.31
CA TRP A 330 12.23 -15.01 -3.39
C TRP A 330 12.54 -15.76 -2.09
N LEU A 331 13.37 -16.81 -2.16
CA LEU A 331 13.56 -17.75 -1.06
C LEU A 331 14.84 -17.52 -0.24
N SER A 332 15.92 -17.06 -0.88
CA SER A 332 17.23 -16.92 -0.25
C SER A 332 17.48 -15.49 0.20
N GLU A 333 17.95 -15.28 1.43
CA GLU A 333 18.25 -13.96 2.00
C GLU A 333 19.35 -13.21 1.23
N ASP A 334 20.34 -13.94 0.69
CA ASP A 334 21.55 -13.37 0.09
C ASP A 334 21.49 -13.26 -1.44
N VAL A 335 20.39 -13.67 -2.06
CA VAL A 335 20.27 -13.73 -3.51
C VAL A 335 19.28 -12.68 -4.02
N ILE A 336 19.70 -11.97 -5.07
CA ILE A 336 18.84 -11.11 -5.88
C ILE A 336 18.99 -11.49 -7.36
N ASN A 337 17.93 -11.41 -8.12
CA ASN A 337 17.98 -11.58 -9.57
C ASN A 337 18.50 -10.30 -10.23
N GLN A 338 19.77 -10.30 -10.61
CA GLN A 338 20.44 -9.16 -11.23
C GLN A 338 20.18 -9.04 -12.74
N THR A 339 19.37 -9.90 -13.33
CA THR A 339 19.09 -9.91 -14.76
C THR A 339 17.66 -9.47 -15.09
N VAL A 340 17.51 -8.79 -16.20
CA VAL A 340 16.25 -8.26 -16.71
C VAL A 340 15.93 -8.92 -18.04
N LEU A 341 14.84 -9.68 -18.10
CA LEU A 341 14.35 -10.24 -19.36
C LEU A 341 13.61 -9.14 -20.14
N VAL A 342 14.06 -8.85 -21.38
CA VAL A 342 13.54 -7.74 -22.16
C VAL A 342 12.94 -8.23 -23.48
N PHE A 343 11.68 -7.93 -23.71
CA PHE A 343 11.00 -8.19 -24.99
C PHE A 343 10.95 -6.92 -25.83
N VAL A 344 11.64 -6.93 -26.97
CA VAL A 344 11.66 -5.83 -27.93
C VAL A 344 10.91 -6.25 -29.20
N GLY A 345 9.94 -5.46 -29.66
CA GLY A 345 9.16 -5.79 -30.83
C GLY A 345 7.96 -4.88 -31.02
N ARG A 346 7.20 -5.07 -32.08
CA ARG A 346 6.05 -4.24 -32.44
C ARG A 346 5.06 -4.12 -31.29
N GLN A 347 4.36 -3.00 -31.25
CA GLN A 347 3.25 -2.81 -30.32
C GLN A 347 2.11 -3.80 -30.63
N GLY A 348 1.38 -4.24 -29.60
CA GLY A 348 0.20 -5.09 -29.76
C GLY A 348 0.48 -6.60 -29.85
N ILE A 349 1.73 -7.08 -29.76
CA ILE A 349 2.09 -8.50 -29.79
C ILE A 349 2.08 -9.18 -28.42
N TYR A 350 1.34 -8.69 -27.44
CA TYR A 350 1.14 -9.25 -26.10
C TYR A 350 2.36 -9.25 -25.16
N LYS A 351 3.42 -8.44 -25.40
CA LYS A 351 4.63 -8.41 -24.55
C LYS A 351 4.32 -8.22 -23.05
N THR A 352 3.65 -7.14 -22.69
CA THR A 352 3.27 -6.85 -21.29
C THR A 352 2.26 -7.86 -20.76
N THR A 353 1.31 -8.29 -21.60
CA THR A 353 0.32 -9.31 -21.24
C THR A 353 0.98 -10.63 -20.87
N TRP A 354 2.00 -11.05 -21.63
CA TRP A 354 2.77 -12.27 -21.35
C TRP A 354 3.45 -12.21 -19.97
N PHE A 355 4.14 -11.10 -19.66
CA PHE A 355 4.77 -10.92 -18.34
C PHE A 355 3.75 -10.86 -17.21
N ASN A 356 2.63 -10.17 -17.41
CA ASN A 356 1.55 -10.11 -16.43
C ASN A 356 0.91 -11.48 -16.17
N SER A 357 0.87 -12.34 -17.19
CA SER A 357 0.33 -13.69 -17.09
C SER A 357 1.34 -14.69 -16.51
N LEU A 358 2.60 -14.32 -16.29
CA LEU A 358 3.65 -15.24 -15.86
C LEU A 358 3.47 -15.71 -14.41
N LEU A 359 3.03 -14.82 -13.51
CA LEU A 359 2.74 -15.23 -12.15
C LEU A 359 1.41 -15.98 -12.06
N PRO A 360 1.34 -17.07 -11.27
CA PRO A 360 0.10 -17.81 -11.05
C PRO A 360 -0.96 -16.94 -10.38
N PRO A 361 -2.25 -17.29 -10.49
CA PRO A 361 -3.34 -16.50 -9.92
C PRO A 361 -3.13 -16.13 -8.44
N GLN A 362 -2.60 -17.05 -7.64
CA GLN A 362 -2.33 -16.87 -6.21
C GLN A 362 -1.26 -15.81 -5.94
N LEU A 363 -0.29 -15.66 -6.84
CA LEU A 363 0.83 -14.71 -6.73
C LEU A 363 0.66 -13.47 -7.61
N ARG A 364 -0.42 -13.35 -8.38
CA ARG A 364 -0.64 -12.23 -9.32
C ARG A 364 -0.64 -10.86 -8.66
N ARG A 365 -1.06 -10.76 -7.40
CA ARG A 365 -1.00 -9.51 -6.62
C ARG A 365 0.43 -9.00 -6.40
N TYR A 366 1.45 -9.84 -6.58
CA TYR A 366 2.87 -9.49 -6.48
C TYR A 366 3.50 -9.17 -7.84
N PHE A 367 2.71 -8.99 -8.88
CA PHE A 367 3.14 -8.40 -10.14
C PHE A 367 2.89 -6.89 -10.13
N PHE A 368 3.87 -6.12 -10.54
CA PHE A 368 3.77 -4.67 -10.63
C PHE A 368 4.25 -4.18 -11.99
N THR A 369 3.45 -3.34 -12.65
CA THR A 369 3.87 -2.61 -13.84
C THR A 369 4.39 -1.25 -13.40
N ARG A 370 5.69 -1.02 -13.58
CA ARG A 370 6.34 0.25 -13.27
C ARG A 370 6.16 1.20 -14.46
N PRO A 371 5.34 2.24 -14.34
CA PRO A 371 5.29 3.29 -15.34
C PRO A 371 6.64 4.02 -15.34
N ASN A 372 6.97 4.72 -16.43
CA ASN A 372 8.19 5.53 -16.54
C ASN A 372 8.31 6.50 -15.35
N VAL A 373 9.19 6.20 -14.40
CA VAL A 373 9.36 6.98 -13.16
C VAL A 373 10.62 7.80 -13.26
N LYS A 374 10.46 9.11 -13.16
CA LYS A 374 11.55 10.10 -13.31
C LYS A 374 12.59 10.09 -12.17
N LYS A 375 12.36 9.42 -11.04
CA LYS A 375 13.32 9.27 -9.92
C LYS A 375 13.04 8.02 -9.10
N SER A 376 14.10 7.38 -8.60
CA SER A 376 14.02 6.38 -7.53
C SER A 376 13.65 7.11 -6.24
N ASP A 377 12.52 6.79 -5.66
CA ASP A 377 11.97 7.35 -4.43
C ASP A 377 11.55 6.22 -3.46
N LYS A 378 11.03 6.59 -2.29
CA LYS A 378 10.59 5.62 -1.28
C LYS A 378 9.55 4.63 -1.81
N ASP A 379 8.68 5.07 -2.72
CA ASP A 379 7.65 4.21 -3.31
C ASP A 379 8.29 3.16 -4.23
N SER A 380 9.35 3.53 -4.96
CA SER A 380 10.16 2.60 -5.75
C SER A 380 10.84 1.55 -4.87
N TYR A 381 11.43 1.93 -3.73
CA TYR A 381 12.04 0.98 -2.79
C TYR A 381 11.02 0.02 -2.20
N THR A 382 9.86 0.55 -1.80
CA THR A 382 8.74 -0.28 -1.33
C THR A 382 8.30 -1.29 -2.40
N ALA A 383 8.22 -0.88 -3.66
CA ALA A 383 7.87 -1.79 -4.74
C ALA A 383 8.88 -2.94 -4.88
N MET A 384 10.18 -2.68 -4.79
CA MET A 384 11.22 -3.72 -4.92
C MET A 384 11.23 -4.73 -3.77
N THR A 385 10.67 -4.37 -2.61
CA THR A 385 10.60 -5.24 -1.44
C THR A 385 9.25 -5.95 -1.29
N GLN A 386 8.21 -5.51 -2.01
CA GLN A 386 6.84 -6.04 -1.88
C GLN A 386 6.31 -6.76 -3.13
N TYR A 387 6.94 -6.58 -4.28
CA TYR A 387 6.55 -7.29 -5.51
C TYR A 387 7.59 -8.30 -5.93
N GLY A 388 7.14 -9.49 -6.33
CA GLY A 388 8.02 -10.57 -6.79
C GLY A 388 8.48 -10.40 -8.23
N LEU A 389 7.71 -9.66 -9.05
CA LEU A 389 8.02 -9.38 -10.46
C LEU A 389 7.59 -7.96 -10.83
N ILE A 390 8.54 -7.16 -11.32
CA ILE A 390 8.32 -5.79 -11.77
C ILE A 390 8.55 -5.70 -13.28
N CYS A 391 7.54 -5.26 -14.02
CA CYS A 391 7.63 -5.01 -15.46
C CYS A 391 7.87 -3.53 -15.73
N CYS A 392 9.01 -3.20 -16.34
CA CYS A 392 9.32 -1.86 -16.82
C CYS A 392 8.83 -1.72 -18.27
N GLU A 393 7.79 -0.92 -18.49
CA GLU A 393 7.29 -0.66 -19.83
C GLU A 393 8.09 0.44 -20.53
N GLU A 394 8.12 0.39 -21.87
CA GLU A 394 8.76 1.39 -22.72
C GLU A 394 10.21 1.70 -22.32
N LEU A 395 11.00 0.64 -22.06
CA LEU A 395 12.40 0.77 -21.65
C LEU A 395 13.23 1.65 -22.61
N ASP A 396 12.87 1.62 -23.90
CA ASP A 396 13.45 2.40 -24.98
C ASP A 396 13.14 3.91 -24.91
N SER A 397 12.17 4.31 -24.11
CA SER A 397 11.86 5.74 -23.85
C SER A 397 12.64 6.33 -22.65
N MET A 398 13.33 5.50 -21.88
CA MET A 398 14.06 5.93 -20.69
C MET A 398 15.30 6.77 -21.04
N THR A 399 15.48 7.83 -20.29
CA THR A 399 16.71 8.63 -20.34
C THR A 399 17.91 7.84 -19.80
N LYS A 400 19.14 8.28 -20.14
CA LYS A 400 20.39 7.68 -19.61
C LYS A 400 20.41 7.69 -18.07
N GLY A 401 19.89 8.75 -17.45
CA GLY A 401 19.82 8.87 -15.98
C GLY A 401 18.88 7.85 -15.35
N GLU A 402 17.69 7.68 -15.92
CA GLU A 402 16.69 6.69 -15.48
C GLU A 402 17.19 5.26 -15.64
N MET A 403 17.85 4.96 -16.77
CA MET A 403 18.47 3.66 -17.00
C MET A 403 19.58 3.36 -15.99
N ASN A 404 20.42 4.35 -15.62
CA ASN A 404 21.45 4.18 -14.61
C ASN A 404 20.85 3.98 -13.20
N SER A 405 19.76 4.69 -12.88
CA SER A 405 19.02 4.47 -11.64
C SER A 405 18.46 3.06 -11.57
N LEU A 406 17.82 2.60 -12.65
CA LEU A 406 17.29 1.24 -12.72
C LEU A 406 18.37 0.16 -12.56
N LYS A 407 19.55 0.36 -13.16
CA LYS A 407 20.71 -0.55 -12.98
C LYS A 407 21.17 -0.62 -11.51
N ALA A 408 21.21 0.50 -10.81
CA ALA A 408 21.52 0.53 -9.39
C ALA A 408 20.45 -0.20 -8.58
N ASP A 409 19.19 0.08 -8.84
CA ASP A 409 18.04 -0.57 -8.19
C ASP A 409 18.13 -2.10 -8.32
N ILE A 410 18.33 -2.63 -9.53
CA ILE A 410 18.42 -4.08 -9.83
C ILE A 410 19.53 -4.76 -9.03
N THR A 411 20.63 -4.08 -8.71
CA THR A 411 21.80 -4.67 -8.03
C THR A 411 21.82 -4.39 -6.53
N THR A 412 20.91 -3.59 -6.00
CA THR A 412 20.83 -3.28 -4.58
C THR A 412 20.14 -4.42 -3.84
N ALA A 413 20.85 -5.08 -2.91
CA ALA A 413 20.33 -6.25 -2.18
C ALA A 413 19.33 -5.88 -1.09
N PHE A 414 19.51 -4.72 -0.45
CA PHE A 414 18.68 -4.27 0.67
C PHE A 414 18.37 -2.79 0.52
N PHE A 415 17.14 -2.43 0.84
CA PHE A 415 16.68 -1.05 0.89
C PHE A 415 16.42 -0.65 2.33
N ASN A 416 17.05 0.45 2.77
CA ASN A 416 16.91 0.96 4.11
C ASN A 416 15.91 2.12 4.09
N TYR A 417 14.67 1.87 4.56
CA TYR A 417 13.64 2.90 4.63
C TYR A 417 12.71 2.67 5.82
N ARG A 418 12.00 3.72 6.22
CA ARG A 418 10.98 3.68 7.26
C ARG A 418 9.60 3.67 6.61
N LYS A 419 8.81 2.65 6.90
CA LYS A 419 7.39 2.59 6.49
C LYS A 419 6.58 3.70 7.15
N PRO A 420 5.46 4.13 6.56
CA PRO A 420 4.53 5.04 7.23
C PRO A 420 4.12 4.47 8.59
N TYR A 421 4.15 5.32 9.62
CA TYR A 421 3.82 5.01 11.02
C TYR A 421 4.83 4.16 11.81
N ASP A 422 5.86 3.60 11.20
CA ASP A 422 6.91 2.89 11.93
C ASP A 422 7.78 3.85 12.73
N ARG A 423 8.28 3.37 13.88
CA ARG A 423 9.19 4.14 14.74
C ARG A 423 10.63 4.11 14.26
N TYR A 424 11.02 3.02 13.60
CA TYR A 424 12.41 2.76 13.22
C TYR A 424 12.55 2.63 11.70
N THR A 425 13.76 2.88 11.23
CA THR A 425 14.19 2.57 9.88
C THR A 425 14.68 1.12 9.88
N GLU A 426 14.22 0.32 8.94
CA GLU A 426 14.55 -1.10 8.82
C GLU A 426 15.16 -1.41 7.47
N ASN A 427 15.95 -2.49 7.45
CA ASN A 427 16.52 -3.05 6.24
C ASN A 427 15.52 -4.03 5.64
N HIS A 428 15.05 -3.75 4.43
CA HIS A 428 14.12 -4.59 3.70
C HIS A 428 14.85 -5.27 2.55
N LYS A 429 14.71 -6.58 2.43
CA LYS A 429 15.32 -7.36 1.36
C LYS A 429 14.67 -7.02 0.02
N HIS A 430 15.49 -6.90 -1.01
CA HIS A 430 15.06 -6.85 -2.40
C HIS A 430 14.63 -8.24 -2.90
N ILE A 431 13.36 -8.42 -3.22
CA ILE A 431 12.82 -9.69 -3.73
C ILE A 431 12.39 -9.62 -5.18
N ALA A 432 12.28 -8.41 -5.75
CA ALA A 432 11.78 -8.23 -7.09
C ALA A 432 12.74 -8.78 -8.15
N SER A 433 12.21 -9.56 -9.07
CA SER A 433 12.83 -9.77 -10.38
C SER A 433 12.29 -8.76 -11.38
N PHE A 434 13.11 -8.42 -12.37
CA PHE A 434 12.72 -7.44 -13.37
C PHE A 434 12.50 -8.06 -14.73
N CYS A 435 11.46 -7.61 -15.41
CA CYS A 435 11.26 -7.79 -16.84
C CYS A 435 10.99 -6.43 -17.49
N ALA A 436 11.12 -6.34 -18.79
CA ALA A 436 10.87 -5.09 -19.49
C ALA A 436 10.34 -5.29 -20.90
N THR A 437 9.66 -4.26 -21.41
CA THR A 437 9.20 -4.21 -22.80
C THR A 437 9.72 -2.97 -23.48
N GLY A 438 10.00 -3.08 -24.79
CA GLY A 438 10.39 -1.97 -25.66
C GLY A 438 9.87 -2.19 -27.07
N ASN A 439 9.83 -1.09 -27.84
CA ASN A 439 9.41 -1.13 -29.24
C ASN A 439 10.62 -0.98 -30.19
N HIS A 440 11.68 -0.32 -29.72
CA HIS A 440 12.89 -0.06 -30.50
C HIS A 440 14.05 -0.95 -30.10
N MET A 441 14.78 -1.45 -31.11
CA MET A 441 15.92 -2.36 -30.90
C MET A 441 17.10 -1.70 -30.17
N LYS A 442 17.34 -0.43 -30.38
CA LYS A 442 18.47 0.31 -29.83
C LYS A 442 18.04 1.07 -28.57
N PHE A 443 18.28 0.51 -27.40
CA PHE A 443 17.89 1.10 -26.12
C PHE A 443 19.00 1.08 -25.04
N LEU A 444 20.03 0.25 -25.19
CA LEU A 444 21.13 0.18 -24.25
C LEU A 444 22.12 1.34 -24.47
N ASN A 445 22.16 2.27 -23.52
CA ASN A 445 22.97 3.49 -23.60
C ASN A 445 24.36 3.37 -22.94
N ASP A 446 24.70 2.19 -22.38
CA ASP A 446 25.95 1.97 -21.64
C ASP A 446 26.62 0.69 -22.13
N PRO A 447 27.81 0.78 -22.74
CA PRO A 447 28.53 -0.40 -23.23
C PRO A 447 29.09 -1.27 -22.11
N THR A 448 29.26 -0.76 -20.89
CA THR A 448 29.92 -1.46 -19.78
C THR A 448 28.97 -2.23 -18.87
N GLY A 449 27.69 -1.93 -18.91
CA GLY A 449 26.68 -2.50 -18.01
C GLY A 449 25.69 -3.45 -18.67
N THR A 450 26.00 -4.01 -19.86
CA THR A 450 25.02 -4.76 -20.66
C THR A 450 24.73 -6.17 -20.12
N ARG A 451 25.58 -6.75 -19.30
CA ARG A 451 25.45 -8.11 -18.73
C ARG A 451 24.17 -8.36 -17.94
N ARG A 452 23.49 -7.27 -17.48
CA ARG A 452 22.22 -7.37 -16.74
C ARG A 452 21.02 -7.59 -17.65
N TRP A 453 21.15 -7.26 -18.93
CA TRP A 453 20.04 -7.26 -19.87
C TRP A 453 20.01 -8.55 -20.69
N LEU A 454 18.86 -9.19 -20.74
CA LEU A 454 18.57 -10.34 -21.58
C LEU A 454 17.54 -9.93 -22.65
N PRO A 455 17.94 -9.10 -23.64
CA PRO A 455 17.03 -8.58 -24.64
C PRO A 455 16.79 -9.60 -25.75
N PHE A 456 15.55 -9.75 -26.15
CA PHE A 456 15.14 -10.59 -27.29
C PHE A 456 14.23 -9.80 -28.21
N ARG A 457 14.53 -9.85 -29.53
CA ARG A 457 13.64 -9.32 -30.54
C ARG A 457 12.52 -10.32 -30.77
N VAL A 458 11.31 -9.96 -30.32
CA VAL A 458 10.13 -10.80 -30.41
C VAL A 458 9.37 -10.50 -31.69
N GLU A 459 9.08 -11.54 -32.46
CA GLU A 459 8.28 -11.47 -33.69
C GLU A 459 6.80 -11.70 -33.41
N SER A 460 6.48 -12.71 -32.59
CA SER A 460 5.13 -13.02 -32.17
C SER A 460 5.10 -13.68 -30.79
N ILE A 461 3.98 -13.55 -30.12
CA ILE A 461 3.66 -14.22 -28.84
C ILE A 461 2.28 -14.86 -29.01
N LEU A 462 2.16 -16.14 -28.64
CA LEU A 462 0.86 -16.79 -28.52
C LEU A 462 0.07 -16.06 -27.42
N SER A 463 -1.18 -15.72 -27.72
CA SER A 463 -2.04 -15.00 -26.77
C SER A 463 -2.17 -15.80 -25.47
N PRO A 464 -1.75 -15.26 -24.29
CA PRO A 464 -1.91 -15.97 -23.02
C PRO A 464 -3.37 -16.21 -22.62
N ARG A 465 -4.33 -15.59 -23.31
CA ARG A 465 -5.76 -15.82 -23.12
C ARG A 465 -6.22 -17.12 -23.80
N ASP A 466 -5.64 -17.40 -24.98
CA ASP A 466 -5.99 -18.56 -25.78
C ASP A 466 -5.10 -19.77 -25.44
N PHE A 467 -3.89 -19.51 -24.96
CA PHE A 467 -2.90 -20.49 -24.53
C PHE A 467 -2.46 -20.17 -23.11
N PRO A 468 -3.26 -20.51 -22.08
CA PRO A 468 -2.93 -20.25 -20.68
C PRO A 468 -1.68 -21.03 -20.26
N PHE A 469 -0.89 -20.41 -19.38
CA PHE A 469 0.33 -21.03 -18.86
C PHE A 469 -0.01 -22.13 -17.85
N ASP A 470 0.68 -23.26 -17.93
CA ASP A 470 0.71 -24.27 -16.90
C ASP A 470 1.66 -23.82 -15.78
N HIS A 471 1.18 -22.91 -14.93
CA HIS A 471 1.99 -22.28 -13.91
C HIS A 471 2.60 -23.30 -12.94
N ASP A 472 1.79 -24.25 -12.49
CA ASP A 472 2.24 -25.20 -11.47
C ASP A 472 3.39 -26.07 -12.00
N SER A 473 3.31 -26.57 -13.23
CA SER A 473 4.38 -27.35 -13.85
C SER A 473 5.63 -26.50 -14.16
N ILE A 474 5.47 -25.25 -14.61
CA ILE A 474 6.58 -24.33 -14.90
C ILE A 474 7.34 -24.01 -13.60
N PHE A 475 6.62 -23.63 -12.54
CA PHE A 475 7.23 -23.28 -11.27
C PHE A 475 7.76 -24.51 -10.51
N ALA A 476 7.11 -25.68 -10.62
CA ALA A 476 7.63 -26.94 -10.09
C ALA A 476 8.98 -27.29 -10.72
N GLN A 477 9.11 -27.19 -12.03
CA GLN A 477 10.39 -27.41 -12.74
C GLN A 477 11.45 -26.40 -12.27
N ALA A 478 11.12 -25.10 -12.25
CA ALA A 478 12.08 -24.08 -11.86
C ALA A 478 12.52 -24.21 -10.39
N TYR A 479 11.59 -24.61 -9.50
CA TYR A 479 11.87 -24.85 -8.08
C TYR A 479 12.74 -26.10 -7.87
N THR A 480 12.45 -27.19 -8.56
CA THR A 480 13.31 -28.40 -8.53
C THR A 480 14.72 -28.06 -9.01
N LEU A 481 14.86 -27.36 -10.13
CA LEU A 481 16.17 -26.93 -10.63
C LEU A 481 16.92 -26.06 -9.61
N TYR A 482 16.23 -25.16 -8.92
CA TYR A 482 16.82 -24.37 -7.83
C TYR A 482 17.32 -25.26 -6.69
N GLN A 483 16.53 -26.22 -6.23
CA GLN A 483 16.88 -27.17 -5.17
C GLN A 483 18.05 -28.06 -5.55
N GLU A 484 18.18 -28.46 -6.81
CA GLU A 484 19.27 -29.25 -7.35
C GLU A 484 20.55 -28.43 -7.61
N GLY A 485 20.54 -27.12 -7.35
CA GLY A 485 21.71 -26.26 -7.51
C GLY A 485 22.00 -25.85 -8.96
N TYR A 486 20.96 -25.79 -9.82
CA TYR A 486 21.11 -25.30 -11.18
C TYR A 486 21.72 -23.89 -11.19
N ALA A 487 22.75 -23.68 -12.02
CA ALA A 487 23.45 -22.40 -12.14
C ALA A 487 22.53 -21.34 -12.79
N TYR A 488 21.93 -20.49 -12.00
CA TYR A 488 21.05 -19.40 -12.45
C TYR A 488 21.80 -18.07 -12.68
N TYR A 489 23.10 -18.04 -12.42
CA TYR A 489 24.01 -16.93 -12.74
C TYR A 489 24.81 -17.24 -14.00
N PHE A 490 25.36 -16.21 -14.62
CA PHE A 490 26.20 -16.32 -15.81
C PHE A 490 27.67 -16.32 -15.39
N SER A 491 28.44 -17.27 -15.93
CA SER A 491 29.91 -17.33 -15.79
C SER A 491 30.57 -16.19 -16.57
N GLU A 492 31.86 -15.95 -16.34
CA GLU A 492 32.63 -14.89 -17.04
C GLU A 492 32.56 -15.04 -18.56
N VAL A 493 32.73 -16.26 -19.08
CA VAL A 493 32.61 -16.55 -20.52
C VAL A 493 31.22 -16.25 -21.06
N GLU A 494 30.19 -16.57 -20.31
CA GLU A 494 28.81 -16.30 -20.69
C GLU A 494 28.48 -14.80 -20.60
N ILE A 495 29.10 -14.07 -19.67
CA ILE A 495 29.01 -12.61 -19.60
C ILE A 495 29.63 -11.96 -20.84
N GLU A 496 30.79 -12.46 -21.30
CA GLU A 496 31.39 -11.99 -22.55
C GLU A 496 30.47 -12.25 -23.74
N TRP A 497 29.91 -13.43 -23.83
CA TRP A 497 28.91 -13.76 -24.84
C TRP A 497 27.68 -12.84 -24.79
N LEU A 498 27.15 -12.57 -23.60
CA LEU A 498 26.03 -11.63 -23.42
C LEU A 498 26.40 -10.21 -23.88
N ASN A 499 27.60 -9.74 -23.51
CA ASN A 499 28.04 -8.41 -23.89
C ASN A 499 28.19 -8.29 -25.42
N GLU A 500 28.75 -9.30 -26.09
CA GLU A 500 28.88 -9.32 -27.55
C GLU A 500 27.50 -9.31 -28.23
N ARG A 501 26.61 -10.19 -27.78
CA ARG A 501 25.23 -10.27 -28.27
C ARG A 501 24.48 -8.95 -28.09
N ASN A 502 24.65 -8.29 -26.95
CA ASN A 502 23.96 -7.07 -26.59
C ASN A 502 24.45 -5.83 -27.35
N LYS A 503 25.58 -5.90 -28.07
CA LYS A 503 25.99 -4.85 -29.04
C LYS A 503 24.91 -4.57 -30.08
N GLY A 504 24.12 -5.59 -30.46
CA GLY A 504 22.96 -5.45 -31.35
C GLY A 504 21.88 -4.50 -30.82
N PHE A 505 21.77 -4.34 -29.50
CA PHE A 505 20.76 -3.52 -28.82
C PHE A 505 21.33 -2.20 -28.26
N THR A 506 22.62 -1.96 -28.43
CA THR A 506 23.30 -0.76 -27.91
C THR A 506 23.09 0.43 -28.83
N VAL A 507 22.72 1.56 -28.25
CA VAL A 507 22.69 2.85 -28.92
C VAL A 507 24.13 3.33 -29.06
N PRO A 508 24.64 3.58 -30.27
CA PRO A 508 25.95 4.20 -30.41
C PRO A 508 26.00 5.54 -29.66
N ASN A 509 27.02 5.75 -28.85
CA ASN A 509 27.19 7.03 -28.18
C ASN A 509 27.52 8.13 -29.19
N LEU A 510 27.47 9.39 -28.76
CA LEU A 510 27.73 10.53 -29.63
C LEU A 510 29.11 10.44 -30.32
N GLU A 511 30.11 10.02 -29.55
CA GLU A 511 31.49 9.86 -30.03
C GLU A 511 31.58 8.80 -31.15
N GLN A 512 30.92 7.64 -30.98
CA GLN A 512 30.86 6.60 -31.99
C GLN A 512 30.13 7.07 -33.25
N GLN A 513 29.02 7.78 -33.10
CA GLN A 513 28.29 8.36 -34.24
C GLN A 513 29.16 9.37 -35.01
N LEU A 514 29.92 10.19 -34.27
CA LEU A 514 30.79 11.18 -34.87
C LEU A 514 32.00 10.54 -35.53
N VAL A 515 32.68 9.59 -34.86
CA VAL A 515 33.78 8.84 -35.48
C VAL A 515 33.30 8.16 -36.77
N TYR A 516 32.14 7.46 -36.71
CA TYR A 516 31.57 6.84 -37.92
C TYR A 516 31.22 7.86 -39.01
N ARG A 517 30.77 9.04 -38.65
CA ARG A 517 30.43 10.11 -39.62
C ARG A 517 31.62 10.72 -40.28
N TYR A 518 32.74 10.93 -39.56
CA TYR A 518 33.90 11.66 -40.05
C TYR A 518 35.03 10.74 -40.54
N PHE A 519 35.05 9.48 -40.08
CA PHE A 519 36.11 8.53 -40.42
C PHE A 519 35.53 7.25 -41.00
N ARG A 520 36.32 6.54 -41.81
CA ARG A 520 36.03 5.22 -42.33
C ARG A 520 37.26 4.32 -42.29
N LYS A 521 37.01 3.02 -42.29
CA LYS A 521 38.08 2.02 -42.39
C LYS A 521 38.65 2.06 -43.80
N PRO A 522 39.98 1.92 -43.96
CA PRO A 522 40.61 1.75 -45.27
C PRO A 522 40.13 0.46 -45.93
N VAL A 523 39.94 0.44 -47.26
CA VAL A 523 39.53 -0.72 -48.01
C VAL A 523 40.61 -1.06 -49.03
N GLY A 524 41.11 -2.31 -49.04
CA GLY A 524 42.14 -2.78 -49.94
C GLY A 524 43.49 -2.06 -49.76
N GLU A 525 44.10 -1.58 -50.88
CA GLU A 525 45.41 -0.92 -50.90
C GLU A 525 45.34 0.60 -50.67
N GLU A 526 44.23 1.11 -50.13
CA GLU A 526 44.15 2.54 -49.83
C GLU A 526 45.25 3.00 -48.85
N GLN A 527 45.81 4.19 -49.07
CA GLN A 527 46.83 4.76 -48.16
C GLN A 527 46.21 5.02 -46.78
N LYS A 528 46.64 4.25 -45.79
CA LYS A 528 46.18 4.33 -44.42
C LYS A 528 46.74 5.57 -43.72
N GLU A 529 45.89 6.34 -43.04
CA GLU A 529 46.32 7.46 -42.21
C GLU A 529 46.30 7.00 -40.74
N HIS A 530 47.35 7.40 -39.99
CA HIS A 530 47.36 7.23 -38.54
C HIS A 530 46.61 8.39 -37.89
N VAL A 531 45.57 8.06 -37.14
CA VAL A 531 44.71 9.06 -36.46
C VAL A 531 44.72 8.78 -34.97
N ASP A 532 45.32 9.68 -34.21
CA ASP A 532 45.18 9.65 -32.73
C ASP A 532 43.92 10.35 -32.27
N ALA A 533 43.53 10.15 -31.00
CA ALA A 533 42.31 10.70 -30.43
C ALA A 533 42.28 12.26 -30.45
N ALA A 534 43.46 12.93 -30.34
CA ALA A 534 43.54 14.36 -30.34
C ALA A 534 43.31 14.93 -31.75
N MET A 535 43.94 14.31 -32.78
CA MET A 535 43.68 14.62 -34.18
C MET A 535 42.23 14.41 -34.56
N ALA A 536 41.63 13.28 -34.13
CA ALA A 536 40.23 12.99 -34.36
C ALA A 536 39.34 14.06 -33.72
N LEU A 537 39.62 14.47 -32.49
CA LEU A 537 38.91 15.55 -31.82
C LEU A 537 38.94 16.87 -32.57
N GLN A 538 40.09 17.27 -33.15
CA GLN A 538 40.17 18.48 -33.98
C GLN A 538 39.23 18.42 -35.19
N VAL A 539 39.11 17.24 -35.80
CA VAL A 539 38.25 17.07 -36.98
C VAL A 539 36.76 17.10 -36.57
N ILE A 540 36.43 16.51 -35.44
CA ILE A 540 35.04 16.32 -34.99
C ILE A 540 34.49 17.58 -34.31
N SER A 541 35.31 18.27 -33.46
CA SER A 541 34.86 19.34 -32.57
C SER A 541 34.47 20.65 -33.26
N GLY A 542 34.87 20.85 -34.51
CA GLY A 542 34.64 22.12 -35.22
C GLY A 542 33.17 22.52 -35.43
N ASN A 543 32.21 21.62 -35.20
CA ASN A 543 30.79 21.83 -35.49
C ASN A 543 29.83 21.33 -34.40
N ILE A 544 30.30 21.14 -33.14
CA ILE A 544 29.51 20.54 -32.10
C ILE A 544 29.55 21.39 -30.82
N ALA A 545 28.36 21.62 -30.24
CA ALA A 545 28.21 22.37 -28.99
C ALA A 545 28.57 21.53 -27.73
N SER A 546 28.68 20.20 -27.86
CA SER A 546 28.96 19.27 -26.75
C SER A 546 30.47 19.14 -26.54
N LYS A 547 30.89 19.11 -25.26
CA LYS A 547 32.30 18.87 -24.90
C LYS A 547 32.62 17.39 -25.08
N LEU A 548 33.58 17.07 -25.95
CA LEU A 548 34.07 15.71 -26.18
C LEU A 548 35.41 15.52 -25.45
N TYR A 549 35.68 14.28 -25.06
CA TYR A 549 36.93 13.94 -24.37
C TYR A 549 37.76 12.94 -25.20
N PRO A 550 39.11 13.07 -25.21
CA PRO A 550 39.99 12.18 -25.98
C PRO A 550 39.76 10.71 -25.71
N ASP A 551 39.66 10.33 -24.43
CA ASP A 551 39.47 8.92 -24.01
C ASP A 551 38.19 8.32 -24.54
N GLN A 552 37.12 9.13 -24.69
CA GLN A 552 35.84 8.66 -25.21
C GLN A 552 35.89 8.51 -26.76
N VAL A 553 36.65 9.35 -27.42
CA VAL A 553 36.88 9.24 -28.87
C VAL A 553 37.78 8.04 -29.18
N ASP A 554 38.78 7.79 -28.35
CA ASP A 554 39.63 6.59 -28.43
C ASP A 554 38.81 5.33 -28.30
N ALA A 555 38.00 5.23 -27.22
CA ALA A 555 37.06 4.12 -27.00
C ALA A 555 36.06 3.96 -28.15
N ALA A 556 35.66 5.04 -28.85
CA ALA A 556 34.77 5.00 -29.99
C ALA A 556 35.41 4.34 -31.22
N PHE A 557 36.71 4.64 -31.51
CA PHE A 557 37.45 3.96 -32.57
C PHE A 557 37.58 2.47 -32.31
N ALA A 558 37.99 2.09 -31.09
CA ALA A 558 38.06 0.69 -30.68
C ALA A 558 36.73 -0.02 -30.84
N ALA A 559 35.63 0.57 -30.30
CA ALA A 559 34.28 0.01 -30.38
C ALA A 559 33.76 -0.15 -31.83
N LEU A 560 34.17 0.71 -32.75
CA LEU A 560 33.88 0.60 -34.17
C LEU A 560 34.81 -0.37 -34.91
N GLY A 561 35.83 -0.94 -34.20
CA GLY A 561 36.73 -1.94 -34.71
C GLY A 561 37.71 -1.40 -35.75
N PHE A 562 38.18 -0.17 -35.59
CA PHE A 562 39.31 0.32 -36.35
C PHE A 562 40.59 -0.40 -35.93
N GLU A 563 41.54 -0.59 -36.86
CA GLU A 563 42.82 -1.25 -36.61
C GLU A 563 43.72 -0.33 -35.75
N GLU A 564 44.11 -0.81 -34.57
CA GLU A 564 45.04 -0.08 -33.71
C GLU A 564 46.46 -0.07 -34.30
N ALA A 565 47.14 1.03 -34.23
CA ALA A 565 48.53 1.18 -34.69
C ALA A 565 49.29 2.17 -33.80
N THR A 566 50.54 1.86 -33.54
CA THR A 566 51.45 2.78 -32.84
C THR A 566 52.51 3.24 -33.86
N ILE A 567 52.52 4.55 -34.19
CA ILE A 567 53.49 5.13 -35.09
C ILE A 567 54.25 6.22 -34.30
N ASP A 568 55.58 6.19 -34.38
CA ASP A 568 56.50 7.07 -33.64
C ASP A 568 56.23 7.14 -32.13
N GLY A 569 55.80 5.99 -31.55
CA GLY A 569 55.49 5.88 -30.11
C GLY A 569 54.14 6.46 -29.70
N MET A 570 53.33 6.95 -30.62
CA MET A 570 51.99 7.47 -30.39
C MET A 570 50.95 6.38 -30.72
N PRO A 571 50.10 5.98 -29.77
CA PRO A 571 48.99 5.09 -30.05
C PRO A 571 47.90 5.81 -30.85
N GLY A 572 47.24 5.10 -31.73
CA GLY A 572 46.15 5.59 -32.56
C GLY A 572 45.53 4.50 -33.44
N TYR A 573 44.81 4.87 -34.47
CA TYR A 573 44.07 3.98 -35.34
C TYR A 573 44.38 4.23 -36.82
N LEU A 574 44.34 3.18 -37.60
CA LEU A 574 44.40 3.26 -39.05
C LEU A 574 43.03 3.61 -39.62
N ALA A 575 42.86 4.84 -40.06
CA ALA A 575 41.60 5.37 -40.54
C ALA A 575 41.79 6.27 -41.76
N LEU A 576 40.70 6.58 -42.43
CA LEU A 576 40.65 7.59 -43.49
C LEU A 576 39.55 8.61 -43.19
N ARG A 577 39.88 9.90 -43.37
CA ARG A 577 38.84 10.93 -43.28
C ARG A 577 37.87 10.84 -44.43
N ARG A 578 36.58 10.95 -44.13
CA ARG A 578 35.55 11.03 -45.15
C ARG A 578 35.54 12.38 -45.83
N LYS A 579 35.20 12.41 -47.09
CA LYS A 579 35.00 13.64 -47.83
C LYS A 579 33.81 14.44 -47.31
N PRO A 580 33.81 15.77 -47.42
CA PRO A 580 32.70 16.61 -46.91
C PRO A 580 31.31 16.20 -47.46
N GLU A 581 31.26 15.69 -48.68
CA GLU A 581 30.02 15.18 -49.29
C GLU A 581 29.48 13.95 -48.59
N GLU A 582 30.35 12.98 -48.23
CA GLU A 582 30.00 11.78 -47.45
C GLU A 582 29.58 12.14 -46.03
N VAL A 583 30.27 13.03 -45.37
CA VAL A 583 29.95 13.53 -44.03
C VAL A 583 28.58 14.19 -44.00
N ASN A 584 28.24 14.98 -45.04
CA ASN A 584 26.94 15.62 -45.14
C ASN A 584 25.83 14.63 -45.46
N ALA A 585 26.09 13.63 -46.35
CA ALA A 585 25.13 12.57 -46.64
C ALA A 585 24.81 11.73 -45.41
N LEU A 586 25.82 11.28 -44.66
CA LEU A 586 25.65 10.53 -43.41
C LEU A 586 24.95 11.37 -42.34
N GLY A 587 25.24 12.68 -42.23
CA GLY A 587 24.55 13.56 -41.32
C GLY A 587 23.05 13.70 -41.62
N ARG A 588 22.66 13.72 -42.90
CA ARG A 588 21.23 13.73 -43.31
C ARG A 588 20.53 12.39 -42.99
N LEU A 589 21.18 11.25 -43.21
CA LEU A 589 20.66 9.95 -42.87
C LEU A 589 20.45 9.81 -41.35
N MET A 590 21.39 10.22 -40.54
CA MET A 590 21.27 10.20 -39.06
C MET A 590 20.12 11.07 -38.55
N VAL A 591 19.86 12.21 -39.19
CA VAL A 591 18.70 13.08 -38.84
C VAL A 591 17.37 12.42 -39.26
N LEU A 592 17.33 11.74 -40.40
CA LEU A 592 16.15 11.03 -40.87
C LEU A 592 15.84 9.83 -39.99
N ASP A 593 16.82 9.01 -39.64
CA ASP A 593 16.67 7.89 -38.72
C ASP A 593 16.17 8.36 -37.32
N ALA A 594 16.70 9.47 -36.82
CA ALA A 594 16.24 10.06 -35.55
C ALA A 594 14.83 10.66 -35.65
N ALA A 595 14.40 11.11 -36.82
CA ALA A 595 13.07 11.63 -37.07
C ALA A 595 12.03 10.51 -37.28
N GLU A 596 12.42 9.40 -37.89
CA GLU A 596 11.58 8.21 -38.01
C GLU A 596 11.39 7.52 -36.67
N GLN A 597 12.43 7.43 -35.85
CA GLN A 597 12.34 6.93 -34.46
C GLN A 597 11.44 7.76 -33.56
N LYS A 598 11.19 9.03 -33.88
CA LYS A 598 10.24 9.89 -33.15
C LYS A 598 8.79 9.80 -33.66
N LYS A 599 8.57 9.18 -34.81
CA LYS A 599 7.24 9.04 -35.44
C LYS A 599 6.61 7.67 -35.26
N THR A 600 7.37 6.68 -34.86
CA THR A 600 6.94 5.34 -34.46
C THR A 600 6.84 5.20 -32.96
#